data_837f392183c20370e1bcb4c54495a888
#
_entry.id   837f392183c20370e1bcb4c54495a888
#
_cell.length_a   1.000
_cell.length_b   1.000
_cell.length_c   1.000
_cell.angle_alpha   90.00
_cell.angle_beta   90.00
_cell.angle_gamma   90.00
#
_symmetry.space_group_name_H-M   'P 1'
#
loop_
_entity.id
_entity.type
_entity.pdbx_description
1 polymer ?
#
loop_
_entity_poly.entity_id
_entity_poly.type
_entity_poly.pdbx_seq_one_letter_code
_entity_poly.pdbx_strand_id
1 'polypeptide(L)' 'MATINDTLDYLIKAVVTDDSSVIIESTDNEGIVTFEVTAAPEIIGQIIGKEGKVIKSIRTILNLTYPSIRYSLEVKG' A
#
# COMPACT_ATOMS: atom_id res chain seq x y z
N MET A 1 2.99 17.52 7.12
CA MET A 1 3.27 16.27 7.83
C MET A 1 2.83 15.07 7.01
N ALA A 2 3.64 14.05 6.96
CA ALA A 2 3.27 12.84 6.24
C ALA A 2 2.18 12.09 7.01
N THR A 3 1.20 11.57 6.28
CA THR A 3 0.16 10.72 6.82
C THR A 3 0.43 9.28 6.41
N ILE A 4 -0.32 8.33 6.96
CA ILE A 4 -0.21 6.93 6.54
C ILE A 4 -0.51 6.79 5.04
N ASN A 5 -1.43 7.60 4.51
CA ASN A 5 -1.74 7.63 3.07
C ASN A 5 -0.51 8.05 2.27
N ASP A 6 0.16 9.11 2.69
CA ASP A 6 1.36 9.62 2.01
C ASP A 6 2.47 8.58 2.02
N THR A 7 2.67 7.92 3.15
CA THR A 7 3.71 6.90 3.30
C THR A 7 3.42 5.70 2.42
N LEU A 8 2.18 5.22 2.41
CA LEU A 8 1.80 4.09 1.54
C LEU A 8 2.00 4.45 0.07
N ASP A 9 1.54 5.62 -0.35
CA ASP A 9 1.70 6.09 -1.72
C ASP A 9 3.18 6.10 -2.13
N TYR A 10 4.03 6.65 -1.27
CA TYR A 10 5.47 6.70 -1.52
C TYR A 10 6.08 5.30 -1.65
N LEU A 11 5.74 4.40 -0.74
CA LEU A 11 6.29 3.04 -0.74
C LEU A 11 5.83 2.25 -1.97
N ILE A 12 4.56 2.34 -2.33
CA ILE A 12 4.05 1.65 -3.52
C ILE A 12 4.78 2.14 -4.77
N LYS A 13 4.89 3.45 -4.93
CA LYS A 13 5.55 4.04 -6.11
C LYS A 13 7.05 3.74 -6.16
N ALA A 14 7.65 3.53 -5.00
CA ALA A 14 9.08 3.22 -4.92
C ALA A 14 9.41 1.81 -5.39
N VAL A 15 8.46 0.87 -5.31
CA VAL A 15 8.72 -0.54 -5.62
C VAL A 15 8.26 -0.95 -7.03
N VAL A 16 7.59 -0.07 -7.76
CA VAL A 16 7.12 -0.38 -9.12
C VAL A 16 7.99 0.31 -10.16
N THR A 17 8.07 -0.31 -11.35
CA THR A 17 8.84 0.27 -12.46
C THR A 17 8.07 1.37 -13.19
N ASP A 18 6.73 1.34 -13.09
CA ASP A 18 5.86 2.30 -13.74
C ASP A 18 4.62 2.48 -12.87
N ASP A 19 4.41 3.68 -12.37
CA ASP A 19 3.29 3.98 -11.48
C ASP A 19 2.07 4.56 -12.20
N SER A 20 2.09 4.64 -13.53
CA SER A 20 1.00 5.28 -14.28
C SER A 20 -0.35 4.58 -14.14
N SER A 21 -0.35 3.26 -13.90
CA SER A 21 -1.60 2.51 -13.70
C SER A 21 -1.99 2.39 -12.23
N VAL A 22 -1.16 2.84 -11.31
CA VAL A 22 -1.41 2.65 -9.87
C VAL A 22 -2.48 3.62 -9.39
N ILE A 23 -3.52 3.07 -8.77
CA ILE A 23 -4.59 3.83 -8.14
C ILE A 23 -4.67 3.36 -6.69
N ILE A 24 -4.54 4.30 -5.76
CA ILE A 24 -4.65 4.01 -4.34
C ILE A 24 -5.86 4.76 -3.81
N GLU A 25 -6.86 4.03 -3.34
CA GLU A 25 -8.04 4.59 -2.73
C GLU A 25 -8.02 4.30 -1.23
N SER A 26 -8.45 5.26 -0.44
CA SER A 26 -8.55 5.07 0.99
C SER A 26 -9.91 5.52 1.49
N THR A 27 -10.44 4.75 2.44
CA THR A 27 -11.72 5.03 3.09
C THR A 27 -11.50 4.91 4.59
N ASP A 28 -12.00 5.89 5.34
CA ASP A 28 -11.97 5.83 6.80
C ASP A 28 -13.36 5.49 7.28
N ASN A 29 -13.49 4.35 7.94
CA ASN A 29 -14.78 3.88 8.43
C ASN A 29 -14.61 3.44 9.89
N GLU A 30 -15.21 4.20 10.80
CA GLU A 30 -15.19 3.92 12.25
C GLU A 30 -13.78 3.77 12.81
N GLY A 31 -12.86 4.61 12.34
CA GLY A 31 -11.49 4.61 12.82
C GLY A 31 -10.59 3.56 12.17
N ILE A 32 -11.10 2.82 11.20
CA ILE A 32 -10.29 1.87 10.42
C ILE A 32 -10.10 2.44 9.01
N VAL A 33 -8.84 2.61 8.62
CA VAL A 33 -8.50 3.07 7.28
C VAL A 33 -8.37 1.87 6.37
N THR A 34 -9.16 1.83 5.31
CA THR A 34 -9.08 0.76 4.32
C THR A 34 -8.41 1.30 3.06
N PHE A 35 -7.32 0.67 2.67
CA PHE A 35 -6.62 1.02 1.43
C PHE A 35 -6.92 -0.04 0.37
N GLU A 36 -7.19 0.42 -0.83
CA GLU A 36 -7.37 -0.46 -1.98
C GLU A 36 -6.41 0.00 -3.07
N VAL A 37 -5.49 -0.87 -3.44
CA VAL A 37 -4.47 -0.57 -4.46
C VAL A 37 -4.81 -1.36 -5.71
N THR A 38 -4.95 -0.67 -6.82
CA THR A 38 -5.25 -1.26 -8.13
C THR A 38 -4.17 -0.85 -9.12
N ALA A 39 -3.79 -1.75 -9.99
CA ALA A 39 -2.80 -1.47 -11.04
C ALA A 39 -2.86 -2.56 -12.11
N ALA A 40 -2.10 -2.41 -13.18
CA ALA A 40 -1.95 -3.45 -14.19
C ALA A 40 -1.39 -4.72 -13.54
N PRO A 41 -1.76 -5.93 -14.03
CA PRO A 41 -1.36 -7.18 -13.37
C PRO A 41 0.13 -7.33 -13.10
N GLU A 42 0.98 -6.94 -14.03
CA GLU A 42 2.43 -7.00 -13.84
C GLU A 42 2.92 -6.06 -12.75
N ILE A 43 2.27 -4.92 -12.60
CA ILE A 43 2.61 -3.95 -11.55
C ILE A 43 2.14 -4.46 -10.19
N ILE A 44 0.97 -5.07 -10.14
CA ILE A 44 0.49 -5.74 -8.91
C ILE A 44 1.49 -6.81 -8.46
N GLY A 45 2.03 -7.57 -9.41
CA GLY A 45 3.06 -8.56 -9.10
C GLY A 45 4.29 -7.95 -8.45
N GLN A 46 4.70 -6.75 -8.87
CA GLN A 46 5.81 -6.03 -8.25
C GLN A 46 5.48 -5.54 -6.84
N ILE A 47 4.24 -5.10 -6.63
CA ILE A 47 3.80 -4.62 -5.31
C ILE A 47 3.76 -5.77 -4.30
N ILE A 48 3.30 -6.93 -4.73
CA ILE A 48 3.24 -8.12 -3.86
C ILE A 48 4.65 -8.69 -3.66
N GLY A 49 5.41 -8.81 -4.75
CA GLY A 49 6.75 -9.35 -4.73
C GLY A 49 6.76 -10.88 -4.62
N LYS A 50 7.95 -11.45 -4.73
CA LYS A 50 8.12 -12.90 -4.65
C LYS A 50 7.68 -13.40 -3.28
N GLU A 51 6.77 -14.35 -3.25
CA GLU A 51 6.23 -14.93 -2.00
C GLU A 51 5.59 -13.88 -1.08
N GLY A 52 5.16 -12.76 -1.65
CA GLY A 52 4.54 -11.69 -0.88
C GLY A 52 5.50 -10.87 -0.04
N LYS A 53 6.80 -10.94 -0.31
CA LYS A 53 7.81 -10.27 0.52
C LYS A 53 7.75 -8.76 0.48
N VAL A 54 7.44 -8.19 -0.69
CA VAL A 54 7.38 -6.72 -0.83
C VAL A 54 6.21 -6.17 -0.04
N ILE A 55 5.01 -6.75 -0.20
CA ILE A 55 3.83 -6.26 0.51
C ILE A 55 3.97 -6.45 2.03
N LYS A 56 4.60 -7.53 2.47
CA LYS A 56 4.87 -7.74 3.89
C LYS A 56 5.80 -6.69 4.45
N SER A 57 6.82 -6.31 3.68
CA SER A 57 7.75 -5.25 4.08
C SER A 57 7.06 -3.90 4.18
N ILE A 58 6.17 -3.60 3.24
CA ILE A 58 5.38 -2.36 3.27
C ILE A 58 4.53 -2.33 4.54
N ARG A 59 3.85 -3.42 4.87
CA ARG A 59 3.05 -3.51 6.11
C ARG A 59 3.91 -3.33 7.35
N THR A 60 5.09 -3.91 7.36
CA THR A 60 6.01 -3.77 8.50
C THR A 60 6.38 -2.30 8.71
N ILE A 61 6.71 -1.59 7.64
CA ILE A 61 7.04 -0.17 7.73
C ILE A 61 5.85 0.64 8.25
N LEU A 62 4.65 0.37 7.72
CA LEU A 62 3.44 1.07 8.18
C LEU A 62 3.17 0.81 9.66
N ASN A 63 3.33 -0.44 10.10
CA ASN A 63 3.09 -0.80 11.50
C ASN A 63 4.10 -0.15 12.44
N LEU A 64 5.35 -0.03 12.03
CA LEU A 64 6.39 0.60 12.83
C LEU A 64 6.23 2.12 12.88
N THR A 65 5.82 2.72 11.77
CA THR A 65 5.71 4.18 11.65
C THR A 65 4.41 4.69 12.26
N TYR A 66 3.32 3.92 12.13
CA TYR A 66 1.98 4.32 12.58
C TYR A 66 1.37 3.24 13.49
N PRO A 67 1.97 2.97 14.66
CA PRO A 67 1.54 1.84 15.50
C PRO A 67 0.13 1.98 16.08
N SER A 68 -0.40 3.19 16.13
CA SER A 68 -1.72 3.44 16.69
C SER A 68 -2.84 3.47 15.65
N ILE A 69 -2.51 3.36 14.37
CA ILE A 69 -3.52 3.42 13.31
C ILE A 69 -3.93 2.02 12.92
N ARG A 70 -5.24 1.79 12.89
CA ARG A 70 -5.81 0.55 12.38
C ARG A 70 -6.05 0.70 10.88
N TYR A 71 -5.53 -0.22 10.09
CA TYR A 71 -5.73 -0.17 8.65
C TYR A 71 -5.88 -1.58 8.08
N SER A 72 -6.51 -1.62 6.91
CA SER A 72 -6.59 -2.81 6.08
C SER A 72 -6.02 -2.45 4.71
N LEU A 73 -5.28 -3.35 4.11
CA LEU A 73 -4.63 -3.12 2.82
C LEU A 73 -4.99 -4.24 1.86
N GLU A 74 -5.67 -3.88 0.78
CA GLU A 74 -6.01 -4.81 -0.30
C GLU A 74 -5.29 -4.40 -1.58
N VAL A 75 -4.75 -5.38 -2.28
CA VAL A 75 -4.08 -5.18 -3.57
C VAL A 75 -4.81 -5.99 -4.62
N LYS A 76 -5.33 -5.31 -5.65
CA LYS A 76 -6.14 -5.93 -6.70
C LYS A 76 -5.55 -5.66 -8.07
N GLY A 77 -5.51 -6.68 -8.88
CA GLY A 77 -5.04 -6.57 -10.26
C GLY A 77 -6.15 -6.53 -11.29
#